data_21e671d88a6df52a87c570504bb5d7a9
#
_entry.id   21e671d88a6df52a87c570504bb5d7a9
#
_cell.length_a   1.000
_cell.length_b   1.000
_cell.length_c   1.000
_cell.angle_alpha   90.00
_cell.angle_beta   90.00
_cell.angle_gamma   90.00
#
_symmetry.space_group_name_H-M   'P 1'
#
loop_
_entity.id
_entity.type
_entity.pdbx_description
1 polymer ?
#
loop_
_entity_poly.entity_id
_entity_poly.type
_entity_poly.pdbx_seq_one_letter_code
_entity_poly.pdbx_strand_id
1 'polypeptide(L)'
;MNEKGESLFYKNVKDEAGNITGRETTTNHAQADYYITEESSIPKVYGGFGTKLKVYGVDFGINFTYQIGGKQYDGTYAYFMSSPYGTAGYNYHKDLLNSWTPENTNTNIPRFQMNDQYSGAMSTRFLTNASFLNIQNINVGYTLPSKWTRKLAINSLRVYMLSLIHI
;
A
#
# COMPACT_ATOMS: atom_id res chain seq x y z
N MET A 1 -5.63 21.42 -0.26
CA MET A 1 -6.98 21.84 0.17
C MET A 1 -7.03 23.34 0.24
N ASN A 2 -8.23 23.92 0.06
CA ASN A 2 -8.48 25.33 0.35
C ASN A 2 -8.86 25.53 1.83
N GLU A 3 -9.11 26.79 2.21
CA GLU A 3 -9.50 27.17 3.58
C GLU A 3 -10.85 26.58 4.04
N LYS A 4 -11.65 26.07 3.10
CA LYS A 4 -12.93 25.39 3.36
C LYS A 4 -12.82 23.88 3.43
N GLY A 5 -11.60 23.33 3.35
CA GLY A 5 -11.35 21.89 3.36
C GLY A 5 -11.69 21.17 2.06
N GLU A 6 -11.91 21.88 0.95
CA GLU A 6 -12.22 21.27 -0.34
C GLU A 6 -10.95 20.80 -1.04
N SER A 7 -11.04 19.68 -1.77
CA SER A 7 -9.92 19.17 -2.60
C SER A 7 -9.58 20.21 -3.68
N LEU A 8 -8.28 20.39 -3.90
CA LEU A 8 -7.77 21.25 -4.96
C LEU A 8 -7.03 20.41 -6.00
N PHE A 9 -7.28 20.70 -7.25
CA PHE A 9 -6.66 20.09 -8.42
C PHE A 9 -5.95 21.15 -9.22
N TYR A 10 -4.90 20.77 -9.95
CA TYR A 10 -4.18 21.69 -10.82
C TYR A 10 -4.85 21.78 -12.19
N LYS A 11 -4.88 23.02 -12.72
CA LYS A 11 -5.34 23.34 -14.04
C LYS A 11 -4.30 24.23 -14.72
N ASN A 12 -4.03 24.00 -16.00
CA ASN A 12 -3.11 24.81 -16.77
C ASN A 12 -3.78 26.12 -17.20
N VAL A 13 -3.06 27.22 -17.07
CA VAL A 13 -3.41 28.48 -17.68
C VAL A 13 -2.76 28.53 -19.06
N LYS A 14 -3.53 28.82 -20.09
CA LYS A 14 -3.07 28.88 -21.48
C LYS A 14 -3.21 30.28 -22.04
N ASP A 15 -2.27 30.69 -22.86
CA ASP A 15 -2.37 31.92 -23.65
C ASP A 15 -3.30 31.76 -24.86
N GLU A 16 -3.51 32.83 -25.63
CA GLU A 16 -4.35 32.83 -26.83
C GLU A 16 -3.82 31.88 -27.93
N ALA A 17 -2.53 31.56 -27.90
CA ALA A 17 -1.89 30.61 -28.81
C ALA A 17 -1.97 29.15 -28.33
N GLY A 18 -2.54 28.91 -27.10
CA GLY A 18 -2.69 27.58 -26.52
C GLY A 18 -1.47 27.09 -25.73
N ASN A 19 -0.43 27.89 -25.55
CA ASN A 19 0.74 27.53 -24.77
C ASN A 19 0.45 27.65 -23.28
N ILE A 20 1.01 26.71 -22.47
CA ILE A 20 0.85 26.74 -21.03
C ILE A 20 1.75 27.84 -20.46
N THR A 21 1.14 28.86 -19.85
CA THR A 21 1.82 30.00 -19.24
C THR A 21 1.91 29.90 -17.73
N GLY A 22 1.10 29.01 -17.10
CA GLY A 22 1.09 28.84 -15.66
C GLY A 22 0.20 27.71 -15.19
N ARG A 23 0.02 27.63 -13.89
CA ARG A 23 -0.88 26.70 -13.23
C ARG A 23 -1.73 27.43 -12.21
N GLU A 24 -2.99 27.13 -12.18
CA GLU A 24 -3.92 27.53 -11.14
C GLU A 24 -4.56 26.32 -10.46
N THR A 25 -5.27 26.55 -9.38
CA THR A 25 -6.00 25.48 -8.67
C THR A 25 -7.50 25.62 -8.87
N THR A 26 -8.17 24.48 -8.98
CA THR A 26 -9.63 24.40 -9.08
C THR A 26 -10.17 23.36 -8.10
N THR A 27 -11.37 23.57 -7.60
CA THR A 27 -12.10 22.56 -6.82
C THR A 27 -12.86 21.57 -7.70
N ASN A 28 -13.02 21.90 -8.99
CA ASN A 28 -13.74 21.05 -9.94
C ASN A 28 -12.75 20.14 -10.69
N HIS A 29 -12.74 18.84 -10.35
CA HIS A 29 -11.90 17.85 -11.00
C HIS A 29 -12.11 17.76 -12.53
N ALA A 30 -13.32 18.01 -13.02
CA ALA A 30 -13.61 17.97 -14.46
C ALA A 30 -12.87 19.08 -15.26
N GLN A 31 -12.41 20.13 -14.58
CA GLN A 31 -11.62 21.21 -15.17
C GLN A 31 -10.12 21.04 -14.94
N ALA A 32 -9.74 20.01 -14.17
CA ALA A 32 -8.33 19.73 -13.88
C ALA A 32 -7.62 19.13 -15.09
N ASP A 33 -6.34 19.43 -15.22
CA ASP A 33 -5.51 18.82 -16.24
C ASP A 33 -4.76 17.60 -15.66
N TYR A 34 -4.52 16.62 -16.53
CA TYR A 34 -3.66 15.48 -16.19
C TYR A 34 -2.20 15.90 -16.30
N TYR A 35 -1.45 15.50 -15.30
CA TYR A 35 0.00 15.67 -15.26
C TYR A 35 0.68 14.32 -15.31
N ILE A 36 1.72 14.22 -16.15
CA ILE A 36 2.63 13.10 -16.12
C ILE A 36 3.46 13.28 -14.84
N THR A 37 3.28 12.36 -13.90
CA THR A 37 4.16 12.26 -12.74
C THR A 37 5.41 11.48 -13.15
N GLU A 38 6.56 11.80 -12.58
CA GLU A 38 7.78 10.99 -12.77
C GLU A 38 7.74 9.68 -11.97
N GLU A 39 6.59 9.39 -11.36
CA GLU A 39 6.36 8.20 -10.56
C GLU A 39 6.09 6.99 -11.45
N SER A 40 6.80 5.90 -11.20
CA SER A 40 6.68 4.64 -11.93
C SER A 40 6.07 3.55 -11.05
N SER A 41 5.27 2.67 -11.61
CA SER A 41 4.83 1.44 -10.95
C SER A 41 5.91 0.36 -10.93
N ILE A 42 6.97 0.54 -11.74
CA ILE A 42 8.07 -0.42 -11.84
C ILE A 42 9.01 -0.21 -10.64
N PRO A 43 9.32 -1.26 -9.87
CA PRO A 43 10.28 -1.15 -8.77
C PRO A 43 11.69 -0.87 -9.29
N LYS A 44 12.49 -0.14 -8.52
CA LYS A 44 13.90 0.11 -8.83
C LYS A 44 14.76 -1.14 -8.61
N VAL A 45 14.43 -1.90 -7.55
CA VAL A 45 15.13 -3.14 -7.18
C VAL A 45 14.11 -4.11 -6.59
N TYR A 46 14.24 -5.37 -6.94
CA TYR A 46 13.47 -6.45 -6.32
C TYR A 46 14.31 -7.71 -6.26
N GLY A 47 13.98 -8.61 -5.35
CA GLY A 47 14.69 -9.86 -5.21
C GLY A 47 14.25 -10.66 -3.99
N GLY A 48 15.03 -11.69 -3.69
CA GLY A 48 14.84 -12.50 -2.51
C GLY A 48 16.19 -12.91 -1.92
N PHE A 49 16.19 -13.12 -0.62
CA PHE A 49 17.31 -13.68 0.10
C PHE A 49 16.81 -14.63 1.19
N GLY A 50 17.66 -15.52 1.62
CA GLY A 50 17.29 -16.45 2.67
C GLY A 50 18.51 -17.09 3.29
N THR A 51 18.28 -17.77 4.39
CA THR A 51 19.31 -18.52 5.08
C THR A 51 18.79 -19.88 5.52
N LYS A 52 19.70 -20.83 5.62
CA LYS A 52 19.45 -22.16 6.20
C LYS A 52 20.55 -22.47 7.20
N LEU A 53 20.14 -22.87 8.39
CA LEU A 53 21.05 -23.29 9.48
C LEU A 53 20.72 -24.73 9.86
N LYS A 54 21.74 -25.53 10.01
CA LYS A 54 21.58 -26.91 10.53
C LYS A 54 22.59 -27.16 11.61
N VAL A 55 22.12 -27.42 12.84
CA VAL A 55 22.92 -27.58 14.02
C VAL A 55 22.30 -28.65 14.92
N TYR A 56 23.09 -29.66 15.32
CA TYR A 56 22.68 -30.74 16.25
C TYR A 56 21.32 -31.40 15.90
N GLY A 57 21.07 -31.60 14.60
CA GLY A 57 19.81 -32.22 14.13
C GLY A 57 18.65 -31.26 13.99
N VAL A 58 18.77 -30.01 14.46
CA VAL A 58 17.81 -28.94 14.17
C VAL A 58 18.18 -28.31 12.85
N ASP A 59 17.20 -28.13 11.96
CA ASP A 59 17.33 -27.34 10.76
C ASP A 59 16.32 -26.20 10.81
N PHE A 60 16.80 -25.01 10.49
CA PHE A 60 16.03 -23.78 10.40
C PHE A 60 16.26 -23.14 9.04
N GLY A 61 15.21 -22.68 8.42
CA GLY A 61 15.28 -21.92 7.18
C GLY A 61 14.30 -20.77 7.18
N ILE A 62 14.72 -19.65 6.61
CA ILE A 62 13.88 -18.49 6.41
C ILE A 62 14.19 -17.87 5.06
N ASN A 63 13.16 -17.52 4.30
CA ASN A 63 13.29 -16.83 3.02
C ASN A 63 12.48 -15.55 3.04
N PHE A 64 13.08 -14.51 2.47
CA PHE A 64 12.50 -13.18 2.31
C PHE A 64 12.36 -12.85 0.82
N THR A 65 11.35 -12.06 0.51
CA THR A 65 11.25 -11.35 -0.75
C THR A 65 11.11 -9.87 -0.47
N TYR A 66 11.68 -9.05 -1.32
CA TYR A 66 11.63 -7.61 -1.18
C TYR A 66 11.45 -6.91 -2.53
N GLN A 67 10.88 -5.74 -2.44
CA GLN A 67 10.77 -4.79 -3.53
C GLN A 67 11.05 -3.40 -2.99
N ILE A 68 11.84 -2.60 -3.71
CA ILE A 68 12.19 -1.23 -3.33
C ILE A 68 11.80 -0.31 -4.48
N GLY A 69 11.04 0.72 -4.14
CA GLY A 69 10.50 1.68 -5.12
C GLY A 69 9.24 1.18 -5.80
N GLY A 70 8.78 1.95 -6.75
CA GLY A 70 7.47 1.81 -7.38
C GLY A 70 6.39 2.51 -6.59
N LYS A 71 5.37 2.97 -7.31
CA LYS A 71 4.14 3.55 -6.75
C LYS A 71 2.95 2.74 -7.22
N GLN A 72 1.97 2.61 -6.35
CA GLN A 72 0.73 1.94 -6.65
C GLN A 72 -0.44 2.86 -6.32
N TYR A 73 -1.43 2.88 -7.20
CA TYR A 73 -2.69 3.55 -6.90
C TYR A 73 -3.54 2.69 -5.98
N ASP A 74 -3.85 3.21 -4.80
CA ASP A 74 -4.72 2.52 -3.84
C ASP A 74 -6.18 2.90 -4.10
N GLY A 75 -6.79 2.17 -5.03
CA GLY A 75 -8.20 2.37 -5.39
C GLY A 75 -9.16 1.98 -4.27
N THR A 76 -8.79 1.03 -3.43
CA THR A 76 -9.61 0.61 -2.28
C THR A 76 -9.65 1.72 -1.23
N TYR A 77 -8.50 2.28 -0.91
CA TYR A 77 -8.43 3.43 0.00
C TYR A 77 -9.18 4.63 -0.57
N ALA A 78 -9.00 4.94 -1.85
CA ALA A 78 -9.72 6.03 -2.52
C ALA A 78 -11.24 5.85 -2.42
N TYR A 79 -11.73 4.63 -2.63
CA TYR A 79 -13.15 4.31 -2.51
C TYR A 79 -13.69 4.53 -1.09
N PHE A 80 -12.99 4.02 -0.07
CA PHE A 80 -13.42 4.16 1.31
C PHE A 80 -13.18 5.56 1.92
N MET A 81 -12.39 6.40 1.24
CA MET A 81 -12.15 7.80 1.62
C MET A 81 -13.10 8.78 0.92
N SER A 82 -14.01 8.30 0.09
CA SER A 82 -14.93 9.15 -0.67
C SER A 82 -16.38 8.90 -0.28
N SER A 83 -17.22 9.92 -0.45
CA SER A 83 -18.67 9.82 -0.26
C SER A 83 -19.41 10.38 -1.47
N PRO A 84 -19.24 9.76 -2.67
CA PRO A 84 -19.78 10.34 -3.90
C PRO A 84 -21.31 10.36 -3.93
N TYR A 85 -21.97 9.49 -3.17
CA TYR A 85 -23.42 9.31 -3.26
C TYR A 85 -24.17 9.52 -1.95
N GLY A 86 -23.48 9.92 -0.87
CA GLY A 86 -24.10 10.26 0.41
C GLY A 86 -24.98 9.18 1.03
N THR A 87 -24.72 7.92 0.72
CA THR A 87 -25.58 6.81 1.12
C THR A 87 -25.28 6.42 2.57
N ALA A 88 -26.32 6.49 3.42
CA ALA A 88 -26.25 5.96 4.77
C ALA A 88 -26.02 4.42 4.72
N GLY A 89 -25.26 3.88 5.66
CA GLY A 89 -25.01 2.43 5.76
C GLY A 89 -23.74 1.93 5.06
N TYR A 90 -22.94 2.79 4.47
CA TYR A 90 -21.62 2.42 3.94
C TYR A 90 -20.55 2.48 5.02
N ASN A 91 -19.59 1.57 4.95
CA ASN A 91 -18.40 1.63 5.76
C ASN A 91 -17.37 2.56 5.10
N TYR A 92 -16.75 3.40 5.90
CA TYR A 92 -15.70 4.31 5.48
C TYR A 92 -14.37 3.95 6.15
N HIS A 93 -13.27 4.44 5.59
CA HIS A 93 -11.97 4.27 6.21
C HIS A 93 -11.88 5.13 7.48
N LYS A 94 -11.26 4.57 8.53
CA LYS A 94 -11.10 5.27 9.83
C LYS A 94 -10.39 6.62 9.73
N ASP A 95 -9.55 6.82 8.72
CA ASP A 95 -8.81 8.06 8.53
C ASP A 95 -9.73 9.25 8.25
N LEU A 96 -10.99 9.01 7.81
CA LEU A 96 -11.99 10.07 7.67
C LEU A 96 -12.34 10.76 8.98
N LEU A 97 -12.07 10.13 10.13
CA LEU A 97 -12.20 10.79 11.44
C LEU A 97 -11.23 11.98 11.59
N ASN A 98 -10.14 11.98 10.81
CA ASN A 98 -9.16 13.07 10.77
C ASN A 98 -9.42 14.05 9.60
N SER A 99 -10.60 14.01 8.97
CA SER A 99 -10.95 14.95 7.92
C SER A 99 -10.95 16.39 8.43
N TRP A 100 -10.77 17.32 7.49
CA TRP A 100 -10.79 18.74 7.80
C TRP A 100 -12.13 19.16 8.41
N THR A 101 -12.04 19.89 9.52
CA THR A 101 -13.14 20.63 10.17
C THR A 101 -12.61 21.99 10.58
N PRO A 102 -13.48 22.97 10.91
CA PRO A 102 -13.02 24.26 11.45
C PRO A 102 -12.13 24.13 12.69
N GLU A 103 -12.29 23.06 13.48
CA GLU A 103 -11.50 22.74 14.67
C GLU A 103 -10.25 21.92 14.36
N ASN A 104 -10.22 21.23 13.20
CA ASN A 104 -9.12 20.39 12.74
C ASN A 104 -8.65 20.82 11.34
N THR A 105 -7.97 21.95 11.28
CA THR A 105 -7.44 22.48 10.02
C THR A 105 -6.08 21.93 9.62
N ASN A 106 -5.37 21.28 10.57
CA ASN A 106 -4.04 20.70 10.34
C ASN A 106 -4.14 19.24 9.88
N THR A 107 -4.77 19.02 8.74
CA THR A 107 -4.94 17.70 8.14
C THR A 107 -4.74 17.78 6.62
N ASN A 108 -4.36 16.66 6.00
CA ASN A 108 -4.29 16.52 4.54
C ASN A 108 -5.53 15.84 3.95
N ILE A 109 -6.53 15.51 4.80
CA ILE A 109 -7.76 14.84 4.40
C ILE A 109 -8.84 15.90 4.22
N PRO A 110 -9.42 16.05 3.01
CA PRO A 110 -10.48 17.01 2.76
C PRO A 110 -11.67 16.82 3.67
N ARG A 111 -12.46 17.86 3.82
CA ARG A 111 -13.71 17.77 4.58
C ARG A 111 -14.57 16.63 4.05
N PHE A 112 -15.17 15.91 4.97
CA PHE A 112 -16.16 14.90 4.60
C PHE A 112 -17.50 15.60 4.32
N GLN A 113 -17.97 15.46 3.09
CA GLN A 113 -19.20 16.07 2.64
C GLN A 113 -20.01 15.07 1.84
N MET A 114 -21.31 14.98 2.14
CA MET A 114 -22.22 14.16 1.34
C MET A 114 -22.31 14.69 -0.10
N ASN A 115 -22.37 13.77 -1.06
CA ASN A 115 -22.41 14.07 -2.49
C ASN A 115 -21.16 14.80 -3.02
N ASP A 116 -20.04 14.73 -2.33
CA ASP A 116 -18.77 15.21 -2.86
C ASP A 116 -18.25 14.24 -3.93
N GLN A 117 -18.43 14.59 -5.18
CA GLN A 117 -18.01 13.80 -6.34
C GLN A 117 -16.48 13.78 -6.54
N TYR A 118 -15.75 14.67 -5.87
CA TYR A 118 -14.35 14.89 -6.16
C TYR A 118 -13.40 14.40 -5.07
N SER A 119 -13.89 14.09 -3.87
CA SER A 119 -13.03 13.61 -2.78
C SER A 119 -12.33 12.30 -3.10
N GLY A 120 -12.97 11.41 -3.87
CA GLY A 120 -12.42 10.15 -4.36
C GLY A 120 -11.91 10.19 -5.80
N ALA A 121 -11.86 11.37 -6.43
CA ALA A 121 -11.39 11.49 -7.81
C ALA A 121 -9.94 11.00 -7.96
N MET A 122 -9.66 10.39 -9.12
CA MET A 122 -8.32 9.88 -9.44
C MET A 122 -7.29 11.00 -9.33
N SER A 123 -6.35 10.84 -8.43
CA SER A 123 -5.32 11.84 -8.16
C SER A 123 -4.07 11.21 -7.54
N THR A 124 -2.98 11.95 -7.52
CA THR A 124 -1.73 11.54 -6.87
C THR A 124 -1.86 11.35 -5.36
N ARG A 125 -2.93 11.83 -4.75
CA ARG A 125 -3.24 11.64 -3.33
C ARG A 125 -3.31 10.16 -2.93
N PHE A 126 -3.75 9.31 -3.83
CA PHE A 126 -3.92 7.88 -3.59
C PHE A 126 -2.77 7.03 -4.14
N LEU A 127 -1.67 7.67 -4.53
CA LEU A 127 -0.44 6.98 -4.88
C LEU A 127 0.33 6.62 -3.62
N THR A 128 0.50 5.33 -3.37
CA THR A 128 1.23 4.79 -2.24
C THR A 128 2.57 4.21 -2.66
N ASN A 129 3.50 4.10 -1.72
CA ASN A 129 4.76 3.42 -1.95
C ASN A 129 4.52 1.90 -2.00
N ALA A 130 4.97 1.26 -3.08
CA ALA A 130 4.85 -0.18 -3.28
C ALA A 130 6.05 -0.98 -2.77
N SER A 131 6.95 -0.37 -2.00
CA SER A 131 8.07 -1.08 -1.39
C SER A 131 7.59 -2.00 -0.28
N PHE A 132 8.14 -3.21 -0.24
CA PHE A 132 7.84 -4.17 0.82
C PHE A 132 9.05 -5.07 1.14
N LEU A 133 9.01 -5.68 2.30
CA LEU A 133 9.84 -6.79 2.72
C LEU A 133 8.93 -7.84 3.36
N ASN A 134 8.80 -9.00 2.70
CA ASN A 134 7.96 -10.09 3.16
C ASN A 134 8.79 -11.30 3.57
N ILE A 135 8.37 -11.96 4.63
CA ILE A 135 8.83 -13.31 4.97
C ILE A 135 8.01 -14.28 4.12
N GLN A 136 8.65 -14.92 3.13
CA GLN A 136 7.95 -15.83 2.24
C GLN A 136 7.64 -17.17 2.90
N ASN A 137 8.61 -17.71 3.62
CA ASN A 137 8.41 -18.91 4.43
C ASN A 137 9.40 -19.00 5.57
N ILE A 138 8.99 -19.73 6.59
CA ILE A 138 9.84 -20.17 7.71
C ILE A 138 9.69 -21.68 7.80
N ASN A 139 10.79 -22.40 7.88
CA ASN A 139 10.78 -23.82 8.16
C ASN A 139 11.68 -24.15 9.35
N VAL A 140 11.18 -25.05 10.18
CA VAL A 140 11.93 -25.59 11.32
C VAL A 140 11.78 -27.09 11.30
N GLY A 141 12.86 -27.81 11.32
CA GLY A 141 12.86 -29.25 11.35
C GLY A 141 13.78 -29.77 12.45
N TYR A 142 13.49 -30.96 12.92
CA TYR A 142 14.34 -31.71 13.83
C TYR A 142 14.49 -33.16 13.39
N THR A 143 15.73 -33.58 13.20
CA THR A 143 16.06 -34.96 12.88
C THR A 143 16.45 -35.66 14.17
N LEU A 144 15.69 -36.65 14.57
CA LEU A 144 15.95 -37.39 15.80
C LEU A 144 17.28 -38.16 15.72
N PRO A 145 18.01 -38.21 16.82
CA PRO A 145 19.24 -39.00 16.89
C PRO A 145 18.99 -40.49 16.57
N SER A 146 19.86 -41.08 15.76
CA SER A 146 19.72 -42.47 15.32
C SER A 146 19.70 -43.49 16.46
N LYS A 147 20.26 -43.14 17.63
CA LYS A 147 20.17 -43.96 18.84
C LYS A 147 18.75 -44.22 19.32
N TRP A 148 17.85 -43.28 19.08
CA TRP A 148 16.43 -43.39 19.45
C TRP A 148 15.61 -44.09 18.37
N THR A 149 15.85 -43.77 17.11
CA THR A 149 15.09 -44.31 16.00
C THR A 149 15.39 -45.79 15.72
N ARG A 150 16.63 -46.26 15.94
CA ARG A 150 17.01 -47.67 15.77
C ARG A 150 16.26 -48.61 16.70
N LYS A 151 15.87 -48.17 17.90
CA LYS A 151 15.04 -48.96 18.81
C LYS A 151 13.66 -49.29 18.23
N LEU A 152 13.21 -48.50 17.28
CA LEU A 152 11.92 -48.61 16.58
C LEU A 152 12.09 -49.20 15.16
N ALA A 153 13.27 -49.73 14.82
CA ALA A 153 13.63 -50.20 13.48
C ALA A 153 13.47 -49.12 12.38
N ILE A 154 13.58 -47.83 12.75
CA ILE A 154 13.47 -46.66 11.84
C ILE A 154 14.90 -46.14 11.61
N ASN A 155 15.31 -46.05 10.35
CA ASN A 155 16.64 -45.57 9.99
C ASN A 155 16.80 -44.05 10.26
N SER A 156 15.78 -43.25 10.03
CA SER A 156 15.77 -41.80 10.26
C SER A 156 14.35 -41.32 10.44
N LEU A 157 14.13 -40.43 11.40
CA LEU A 157 12.87 -39.75 11.62
C LEU A 157 13.14 -38.26 11.73
N ARG A 158 12.49 -37.50 10.87
CA ARG A 158 12.53 -36.03 10.89
C ARG A 158 11.09 -35.48 11.04
N VAL A 159 10.94 -34.61 12.03
CA VAL A 159 9.71 -33.85 12.24
C VAL A 159 9.97 -32.43 11.80
N TYR A 160 9.05 -31.79 11.06
CA TYR A 160 9.22 -30.44 10.62
C TYR A 160 7.90 -29.67 10.65
N MET A 161 8.03 -28.35 10.81
CA MET A 161 6.96 -27.39 10.67
C MET A 161 7.34 -26.42 9.57
N LEU A 162 6.39 -26.16 8.67
CA LEU A 162 6.53 -25.18 7.60
C LEU A 162 5.42 -24.15 7.75
N SER A 163 5.79 -22.88 7.86
CA SER A 163 4.86 -21.77 7.76
C SER A 163 5.05 -21.09 6.40
N LEU A 164 3.97 -21.03 5.63
CA LEU A 164 3.87 -20.23 4.42
C LEU A 164 3.10 -18.96 4.79
N ILE A 165 3.78 -17.84 4.71
CA ILE A 165 3.14 -16.54 4.96
C ILE A 165 2.73 -15.99 3.61
N HIS A 166 1.44 -16.09 3.32
CA HIS A 166 0.81 -15.39 2.20
C HIS A 166 0.21 -14.10 2.77
N ILE A 167 0.83 -12.98 2.44
CA ILE A 167 0.29 -11.64 2.71
C ILE A 167 -0.17 -11.05 1.39
#